data_5f2a1f5e29908d9e04e4d38f0f57c2a6
#
_entry.id   5f2a1f5e29908d9e04e4d38f0f57c2a6
#
_cell.length_a   1.000
_cell.length_b   1.000
_cell.length_c   1.000
_cell.angle_alpha   90.00
_cell.angle_beta   90.00
_cell.angle_gamma   90.00
#
_symmetry.space_group_name_H-M   'P 1'
#
loop_
_entity.id
_entity.type
_entity.pdbx_description
1 polymer ?
#
loop_
_entity_poly.entity_id
_entity_poly.type
_entity_poly.pdbx_seq_one_letter_code
_entity_poly.pdbx_strand_id
1 'polypeptide(L)'
;MIERQKKFSIGEKTFTAQFPNVGQLIDLESLKQALTNNRYGVMAASGVASMYYALDMVDAISFLQVCVPSVAKYYDIKNYTALAPEDIKELVEAYQKELKPWFDKVMAELKGIKLNDGGDKTEEGAEAGEEG
;
A
#
# COMPACT_ATOMS: atom_id res chain seq x y z
N MET A 1 3.76 5.62 -19.15
CA MET A 1 4.63 6.41 -18.27
C MET A 1 4.30 6.15 -16.81
N ILE A 2 5.33 5.99 -15.99
CA ILE A 2 5.14 5.72 -14.57
C ILE A 2 4.84 7.02 -13.83
N GLU A 3 3.77 7.00 -13.06
CA GLU A 3 3.37 8.14 -12.25
C GLU A 3 4.13 8.08 -10.93
N ARG A 4 5.15 8.92 -10.77
CA ARG A 4 6.05 8.85 -9.63
C ARG A 4 5.55 9.55 -8.38
N GLN A 5 4.55 10.40 -8.52
CA GLN A 5 3.98 11.14 -7.40
C GLN A 5 2.47 11.00 -7.40
N LYS A 6 1.91 11.03 -6.21
CA LYS A 6 0.46 10.98 -6.07
C LYS A 6 0.04 11.95 -4.98
N LYS A 7 -0.82 12.91 -5.32
CA LYS A 7 -1.44 13.77 -4.33
C LYS A 7 -2.66 13.06 -3.75
N PHE A 8 -2.83 13.18 -2.47
CA PHE A 8 -3.97 12.57 -1.79
C PHE A 8 -4.35 13.43 -0.60
N SER A 9 -5.58 13.26 -0.12
CA SER A 9 -6.09 14.06 0.98
C SER A 9 -6.49 13.19 2.16
N ILE A 10 -6.22 13.70 3.35
CA ILE A 10 -6.73 13.13 4.60
C ILE A 10 -7.52 14.26 5.23
N GLY A 11 -8.85 14.08 5.28
CA GLY A 11 -9.70 15.20 5.67
C GLY A 11 -9.53 16.35 4.70
N GLU A 12 -9.20 17.51 5.23
CA GLU A 12 -9.01 18.70 4.39
C GLU A 12 -7.54 18.98 4.06
N LYS A 13 -6.63 18.14 4.54
CA LYS A 13 -5.22 18.35 4.33
C LYS A 13 -4.74 17.50 3.15
N THR A 14 -4.00 18.12 2.23
CA THR A 14 -3.44 17.44 1.07
C THR A 14 -1.97 17.12 1.29
N PHE A 15 -1.59 15.92 0.92
CA PHE A 15 -0.21 15.45 0.99
C PHE A 15 0.23 14.95 -0.38
N THR A 16 1.54 14.82 -0.57
CA THR A 16 2.08 14.23 -1.79
C THR A 16 2.93 13.03 -1.42
N ALA A 17 2.61 11.88 -2.01
CA ALA A 17 3.41 10.68 -1.85
C ALA A 17 4.34 10.51 -3.04
N GLN A 18 5.58 10.09 -2.76
CA GLN A 18 6.52 9.71 -3.80
C GLN A 18 6.47 8.20 -3.93
N PHE A 19 6.55 7.70 -5.16
CA PHE A 19 6.61 6.24 -5.32
C PHE A 19 7.89 5.75 -4.64
N PRO A 20 7.82 4.67 -3.84
CA PRO A 20 8.98 4.23 -3.05
C PRO A 20 10.15 3.78 -3.90
N ASN A 21 11.36 4.02 -3.40
CA ASN A 21 12.56 3.48 -4.01
C ASN A 21 12.77 2.05 -3.54
N VAL A 22 13.85 1.42 -4.00
CA VAL A 22 14.12 0.00 -3.68
C VAL A 22 14.18 -0.24 -2.18
N GLY A 23 14.92 0.61 -1.45
CA GLY A 23 15.04 0.45 -0.01
C GLY A 23 13.70 0.57 0.69
N GLN A 24 12.87 1.51 0.24
CA GLN A 24 11.56 1.71 0.83
C GLN A 24 10.63 0.54 0.51
N LEU A 25 10.73 -0.04 -0.70
CA LEU A 25 9.93 -1.23 -1.02
C LEU A 25 10.29 -2.39 -0.09
N ILE A 26 11.58 -2.56 0.19
CA ILE A 26 12.03 -3.59 1.14
C ILE A 26 11.51 -3.27 2.54
N ASP A 27 11.61 -2.01 2.95
CA ASP A 27 11.16 -1.59 4.27
C ASP A 27 9.65 -1.79 4.44
N LEU A 28 8.89 -1.58 3.37
CA LEU A 28 7.44 -1.82 3.42
C LEU A 28 7.14 -3.27 3.80
N GLU A 29 7.78 -4.21 3.12
CA GLU A 29 7.54 -5.63 3.39
C GLU A 29 8.05 -6.02 4.76
N SER A 30 9.19 -5.48 5.15
CA SER A 30 9.77 -5.75 6.46
C SER A 30 8.86 -5.24 7.58
N LEU A 31 8.32 -4.05 7.43
CA LEU A 31 7.44 -3.48 8.43
C LEU A 31 6.12 -4.24 8.53
N LYS A 32 5.58 -4.68 7.40
CA LYS A 32 4.37 -5.51 7.42
C LYS A 32 4.59 -6.78 8.24
N GLN A 33 5.76 -7.41 8.09
CA GLN A 33 6.07 -8.59 8.87
C GLN A 33 6.26 -8.26 10.35
N ALA A 34 6.92 -7.15 10.64
CA ALA A 34 7.12 -6.74 12.04
C ALA A 34 5.79 -6.46 12.74
N LEU A 35 4.89 -5.77 12.06
CA LEU A 35 3.59 -5.43 12.64
C LEU A 35 2.70 -6.64 12.87
N THR A 36 2.93 -7.73 12.15
CA THR A 36 2.10 -8.92 12.21
C THR A 36 2.82 -10.11 12.86
N ASN A 37 4.00 -9.89 13.42
CA ASN A 37 4.81 -10.97 14.00
C ASN A 37 5.06 -12.09 12.97
N ASN A 38 5.40 -11.68 11.76
CA ASN A 38 5.68 -12.58 10.64
C ASN A 38 4.47 -13.39 10.18
N ARG A 39 3.27 -12.88 10.41
CA ARG A 39 2.04 -13.60 10.05
C ARG A 39 1.27 -12.94 8.91
N TYR A 40 1.87 -11.98 8.23
CA TYR A 40 1.15 -11.29 7.18
C TYR A 40 0.56 -12.24 6.15
N GLY A 41 1.36 -13.19 5.66
CA GLY A 41 0.89 -14.15 4.65
C GLY A 41 -0.24 -15.03 5.16
N VAL A 42 -0.12 -15.51 6.40
CA VAL A 42 -1.15 -16.34 7.01
C VAL A 42 -2.46 -15.55 7.13
N MET A 43 -2.37 -14.31 7.60
CA MET A 43 -3.54 -13.46 7.74
C MET A 43 -4.18 -13.17 6.37
N ALA A 44 -3.36 -12.91 5.36
CA ALA A 44 -3.86 -12.62 4.02
C ALA A 44 -4.59 -13.83 3.42
N ALA A 45 -4.18 -15.04 3.79
CA ALA A 45 -4.78 -16.26 3.25
C ALA A 45 -5.98 -16.75 4.05
N SER A 46 -6.30 -16.10 5.17
CA SER A 46 -7.29 -16.65 6.12
C SER A 46 -8.73 -16.63 5.62
N GLY A 47 -9.09 -15.65 4.79
CA GLY A 47 -10.46 -15.49 4.35
C GLY A 47 -11.41 -14.93 5.40
N VAL A 48 -10.90 -14.53 6.56
CA VAL A 48 -11.72 -14.01 7.65
C VAL A 48 -11.78 -12.49 7.60
N ALA A 49 -12.98 -11.91 7.68
CA ALA A 49 -13.16 -10.48 7.53
C ALA A 49 -12.34 -9.65 8.52
N SER A 50 -12.26 -10.10 9.78
CA SER A 50 -11.50 -9.36 10.78
C SER A 50 -9.99 -9.34 10.47
N MET A 51 -9.49 -10.40 9.82
CA MET A 51 -8.09 -10.42 9.39
C MET A 51 -7.84 -9.42 8.28
N TYR A 52 -8.78 -9.31 7.34
CA TYR A 52 -8.64 -8.33 6.27
C TYR A 52 -8.67 -6.90 6.81
N TYR A 53 -9.53 -6.65 7.79
CA TYR A 53 -9.56 -5.33 8.41
C TYR A 53 -8.23 -4.99 9.07
N ALA A 54 -7.65 -5.95 9.80
CA ALA A 54 -6.34 -5.76 10.41
C ALA A 54 -5.27 -5.53 9.36
N LEU A 55 -5.31 -6.27 8.25
CA LEU A 55 -4.34 -6.10 7.17
C LEU A 55 -4.47 -4.76 6.49
N ASP A 56 -5.70 -4.25 6.35
CA ASP A 56 -5.90 -2.91 5.78
C ASP A 56 -5.16 -1.87 6.61
N MET A 57 -5.24 -1.99 7.93
CA MET A 57 -4.52 -1.09 8.82
C MET A 57 -3.00 -1.27 8.69
N VAL A 58 -2.54 -2.51 8.63
CA VAL A 58 -1.11 -2.80 8.47
C VAL A 58 -0.57 -2.21 7.17
N ASP A 59 -1.31 -2.41 6.09
CA ASP A 59 -0.89 -1.88 4.79
C ASP A 59 -0.81 -0.35 4.80
N ALA A 60 -1.82 0.30 5.35
CA ALA A 60 -1.86 1.76 5.41
C ALA A 60 -0.73 2.30 6.29
N ILE A 61 -0.57 1.72 7.48
CA ILE A 61 0.48 2.15 8.41
C ILE A 61 1.85 2.00 7.77
N SER A 62 2.10 0.84 7.16
CA SER A 62 3.40 0.58 6.55
C SER A 62 3.71 1.60 5.47
N PHE A 63 2.76 1.84 4.58
CA PHE A 63 2.98 2.77 3.48
C PHE A 63 3.19 4.20 3.99
N LEU A 64 2.33 4.65 4.89
CA LEU A 64 2.42 6.03 5.39
C LEU A 64 3.71 6.23 6.19
N GLN A 65 4.07 5.25 7.01
CA GLN A 65 5.27 5.39 7.83
C GLN A 65 6.53 5.42 6.99
N VAL A 66 6.64 4.56 6.00
CA VAL A 66 7.84 4.44 5.18
C VAL A 66 7.91 5.50 4.09
N CYS A 67 6.78 5.76 3.43
CA CYS A 67 6.78 6.54 2.20
C CYS A 67 6.26 7.95 2.33
N VAL A 68 5.50 8.26 3.39
CA VAL A 68 4.90 9.59 3.55
C VAL A 68 5.10 10.08 4.99
N PRO A 69 6.35 10.31 5.40
CA PRO A 69 6.61 10.72 6.79
C PRO A 69 5.96 12.05 7.17
N SER A 70 5.60 12.87 6.18
CA SER A 70 4.93 14.14 6.45
C SER A 70 3.58 13.96 7.14
N VAL A 71 2.91 12.82 6.95
CA VAL A 71 1.63 12.56 7.61
C VAL A 71 1.83 12.47 9.12
N ALA A 72 2.78 11.66 9.57
CA ALA A 72 3.06 11.53 11.00
C ALA A 72 3.51 12.85 11.59
N LYS A 73 4.30 13.60 10.84
CA LYS A 73 4.78 14.89 11.30
C LYS A 73 3.62 15.88 11.48
N TYR A 74 2.73 15.94 10.50
CA TYR A 74 1.61 16.88 10.55
C TYR A 74 0.66 16.59 11.71
N TYR A 75 0.36 15.31 11.94
CA TYR A 75 -0.58 14.90 12.98
C TYR A 75 0.11 14.57 14.31
N ASP A 76 1.43 14.75 14.37
CA ASP A 76 2.22 14.44 15.58
C ASP A 76 2.01 12.99 16.04
N ILE A 77 2.09 12.07 15.09
CA ILE A 77 1.95 10.66 15.37
C ILE A 77 3.32 10.06 15.64
N LYS A 78 3.53 9.60 16.86
CA LYS A 78 4.80 8.96 17.21
C LYS A 78 4.80 7.47 16.99
N ASN A 79 3.62 6.86 17.10
CA ASN A 79 3.47 5.43 16.90
C ASN A 79 2.06 5.16 16.40
N TYR A 80 1.96 4.78 15.13
CA TYR A 80 0.66 4.52 14.51
C TYR A 80 -0.12 3.45 15.25
N THR A 81 0.56 2.41 15.76
CA THR A 81 -0.13 1.29 16.40
C THR A 81 -0.70 1.67 17.76
N ALA A 82 -0.30 2.82 18.31
CA ALA A 82 -0.84 3.30 19.56
C ALA A 82 -2.11 4.13 19.38
N LEU A 83 -2.49 4.42 18.14
CA LEU A 83 -3.70 5.20 17.87
C LEU A 83 -4.94 4.34 18.12
N ALA A 84 -6.02 5.00 18.57
CA ALA A 84 -7.30 4.33 18.66
C ALA A 84 -7.80 4.01 17.24
N PRO A 85 -8.57 2.91 17.08
CA PRO A 85 -9.07 2.57 15.74
C PRO A 85 -9.85 3.69 15.06
N GLU A 86 -10.62 4.45 15.82
CA GLU A 86 -11.38 5.56 15.25
C GLU A 86 -10.48 6.68 14.76
N ASP A 87 -9.29 6.82 15.33
CA ASP A 87 -8.36 7.88 14.93
C ASP A 87 -7.59 7.51 13.66
N ILE A 88 -7.41 6.23 13.40
CA ILE A 88 -6.68 5.79 12.21
C ILE A 88 -7.59 5.59 11.01
N LYS A 89 -8.90 5.63 11.23
CA LYS A 89 -9.87 5.31 10.18
C LYS A 89 -9.71 6.17 8.94
N GLU A 90 -9.56 7.48 9.11
CA GLU A 90 -9.39 8.37 7.97
C GLU A 90 -8.10 8.08 7.19
N LEU A 91 -7.05 7.73 7.92
CA LEU A 91 -5.77 7.40 7.29
C LEU A 91 -5.89 6.14 6.44
N VAL A 92 -6.56 5.14 6.99
CA VAL A 92 -6.76 3.88 6.27
C VAL A 92 -7.60 4.11 5.02
N GLU A 93 -8.68 4.89 5.16
CA GLU A 93 -9.56 5.18 4.02
C GLU A 93 -8.81 5.93 2.91
N ALA A 94 -8.01 6.91 3.29
CA ALA A 94 -7.24 7.67 2.30
C ALA A 94 -6.26 6.75 1.56
N TYR A 95 -5.60 5.87 2.30
CA TYR A 95 -4.69 4.93 1.67
C TYR A 95 -5.44 4.00 0.72
N GLN A 96 -6.53 3.40 1.17
CA GLN A 96 -7.26 2.43 0.37
C GLN A 96 -7.86 3.05 -0.89
N LYS A 97 -8.36 4.28 -0.80
CA LYS A 97 -9.03 4.91 -1.92
C LYS A 97 -8.06 5.56 -2.91
N GLU A 98 -6.99 6.16 -2.42
CA GLU A 98 -6.16 7.00 -3.26
C GLU A 98 -4.76 6.46 -3.50
N LEU A 99 -4.13 5.88 -2.49
CA LEU A 99 -2.74 5.45 -2.60
C LEU A 99 -2.59 4.03 -3.11
N LYS A 100 -3.38 3.10 -2.57
CA LYS A 100 -3.26 1.70 -2.95
C LYS A 100 -3.50 1.46 -4.43
N PRO A 101 -4.56 2.02 -5.05
CA PRO A 101 -4.76 1.80 -6.49
C PRO A 101 -3.62 2.34 -7.33
N TRP A 102 -3.10 3.50 -6.96
CA TRP A 102 -1.95 4.07 -7.66
C TRP A 102 -0.71 3.20 -7.50
N PHE A 103 -0.42 2.79 -6.27
CA PHE A 103 0.73 1.95 -5.98
C PHE A 103 0.67 0.64 -6.75
N ASP A 104 -0.48 -0.03 -6.72
CA ASP A 104 -0.67 -1.30 -7.40
C ASP A 104 -0.51 -1.16 -8.90
N LYS A 105 -1.04 -0.05 -9.46
CA LYS A 105 -0.93 0.20 -10.89
C LYS A 105 0.53 0.38 -11.31
N VAL A 106 1.28 1.18 -10.56
CA VAL A 106 2.68 1.41 -10.89
C VAL A 106 3.49 0.14 -10.74
N MET A 107 3.21 -0.64 -9.69
CA MET A 107 3.91 -1.92 -9.51
C MET A 107 3.66 -2.87 -10.67
N ALA A 108 2.42 -2.90 -11.15
CA ALA A 108 2.10 -3.75 -12.30
C ALA A 108 2.84 -3.28 -13.55
N GLU A 109 2.93 -1.96 -13.74
CA GLU A 109 3.66 -1.41 -14.88
C GLU A 109 5.14 -1.77 -14.80
N LEU A 110 5.72 -1.67 -13.60
CA LEU A 110 7.13 -2.00 -13.41
C LEU A 110 7.42 -3.47 -13.66
N LYS A 111 6.47 -4.34 -13.35
CA LYS A 111 6.61 -5.78 -13.59
C LYS A 111 6.23 -6.18 -14.99
N GLY A 112 5.78 -5.24 -15.82
CA GLY A 112 5.36 -5.54 -17.17
C GLY A 112 4.03 -6.25 -17.24
N ILE A 113 3.23 -6.16 -16.19
CA ILE A 113 1.91 -6.78 -16.13
C ILE A 113 0.86 -5.79 -16.53
N LYS A 114 0.01 -6.16 -17.48
CA LYS A 114 -1.09 -5.30 -17.86
C LYS A 114 -2.26 -5.51 -16.92
N LEU A 115 -2.68 -4.45 -16.28
CA LEU A 115 -3.79 -4.50 -15.37
C LEU A 115 -5.07 -4.25 -16.14
N ASN A 116 -5.96 -5.18 -16.08
CA ASN A 116 -7.33 -4.91 -16.46
C ASN A 116 -7.46 -4.13 -17.73
N ASP A 117 -6.66 -4.40 -18.69
CA ASP A 117 -6.74 -3.65 -19.89
C ASP A 117 -7.70 -4.26 -20.84
N GLY A 118 -8.70 -4.74 -20.32
CA GLY A 118 -9.71 -5.22 -21.17
C GLY A 118 -9.27 -6.40 -21.90
N GLY A 119 -8.48 -7.06 -21.42
CA GLY A 119 -8.21 -8.18 -22.05
C GLY A 119 -7.18 -8.23 -22.97
N ASP A 120 -6.38 -8.11 -22.81
CA ASP A 120 -5.39 -8.42 -23.64
C ASP A 120 -4.52 -9.49 -23.10
N LYS A 121 -4.52 -10.01 -23.23
CA LYS A 121 -3.95 -10.83 -22.68
C LYS A 121 -2.95 -11.37 -23.05
N THR A 122 -2.67 -11.52 -23.25
CA THR A 122 -1.80 -12.00 -23.42
C THR A 122 -0.82 -12.26 -23.44
N GLU A 123 -0.45 -12.39 -23.79
CA GLU A 123 0.39 -12.79 -23.89
C GLU A 123 1.27 -12.86 -23.47
N GLU A 124 1.55 -12.90 -23.82
CA GLU A 124 2.31 -13.27 -23.51
C GLU A 124 2.75 -13.48 -22.68
N GLY A 125 2.94 -13.41 -23.01
CA GLY A 125 3.20 -14.19 -22.31
C GLY A 125 3.62 -14.11 -21.64
N ALA A 126 3.67 -14.05 -21.87
CA ALA A 126 3.74 -14.47 -21.39
C ALA A 126 4.10 -14.49 -20.90
N GLU A 127 4.27 -14.32 -21.24
CA GLU A 127 4.35 -14.70 -20.92
C GLU A 127 4.59 -14.98 -20.15
N ALA A 128 4.86 -14.81 -20.55
CA ALA A 128 4.90 -15.36 -19.94
C ALA A 128 5.13 -15.56 -19.11
N GLY A 129 5.27 -15.29 -19.50
CA GLY A 129 5.23 -15.92 -18.93
C GLY A 129 5.37 -15.67 -18.19
N GLU A 130 5.35 -15.53 -18.51
CA GLU A 130 5.14 -15.64 -18.16
C GLU A 130 5.13 -15.56 -17.56
N GLU A 131 5.23 -15.37 -18.01
CA GLU A 131 4.97 -15.59 -17.74
C GLU A 131 5.00 -15.62 -17.15
N GLY A 132 5.01 -15.11 -17.70
CA GLY A 132 4.86 -15.55 -17.38
C GLY A 132 4.89 -15.61 -17.00
#